data_50e896e17f7f00024c8a683ba8920a0a
#
_entry.id   50e896e17f7f00024c8a683ba8920a0a
#
_cell.length_a   1.000
_cell.length_b   1.000
_cell.length_c   1.000
_cell.angle_alpha   90.00
_cell.angle_beta   90.00
_cell.angle_gamma   90.00
#
_symmetry.space_group_name_H-M   'P 1'
#
loop_
_entity.id
_entity.type
_entity.pdbx_description
1 polymer ?
#
loop_
_entity_poly.entity_id
_entity_poly.type
_entity_poly.pdbx_seq_one_letter_code
_entity_poly.pdbx_strand_id
1 'polypeptide(L)'
;FIEFFRNYFKFREMGGFFGTKLKNRECRAELFYGTDYQSHLGTRRAGMVTISDEGEFFRSIHSLEQTYFRTKFEHELDKFKGRSGIGVISDTDAQPLLIHSHLGRFALVTVAKINNLEELAQQLLAENMHLSEFSSGRINPTELVSLLIIKGKDFVEGIENVFNSIKGSCSMLLLTEDGIIAARDRWG
;
A
#
# COMPACT_ATOMS: atom_id res chain seq x y z
N PHE A 1 -11.21 25.11 -27.16
CA PHE A 1 -10.25 25.64 -26.16
C PHE A 1 -10.42 24.95 -24.78
N ILE A 2 -11.62 24.60 -24.39
CA ILE A 2 -11.91 23.93 -23.09
C ILE A 2 -11.49 22.46 -23.09
N GLU A 3 -11.57 21.75 -24.20
CA GLU A 3 -11.11 20.36 -24.31
C GLU A 3 -9.58 20.22 -24.26
N PHE A 4 -8.84 21.22 -24.72
CA PHE A 4 -7.39 21.22 -24.70
C PHE A 4 -6.83 21.35 -23.27
N PHE A 5 -7.50 22.09 -22.40
CA PHE A 5 -7.12 22.21 -20.98
C PHE A 5 -7.48 20.97 -20.17
N ARG A 6 -8.50 20.21 -20.54
CA ARG A 6 -8.95 18.99 -19.85
C ARG A 6 -7.94 17.83 -19.99
N ASN A 7 -7.14 17.82 -21.07
CA ASN A 7 -6.10 16.81 -21.29
C ASN A 7 -4.73 17.16 -20.66
N TYR A 8 -4.52 18.39 -20.26
CA TYR A 8 -3.25 18.81 -19.63
C TYR A 8 -3.23 18.61 -18.10
N PHE A 9 -4.39 18.58 -17.45
CA PHE A 9 -4.54 18.17 -16.05
C PHE A 9 -5.08 16.74 -15.97
N LYS A 10 -4.37 15.77 -16.55
CA LYS A 10 -4.47 14.41 -16.05
C LYS A 10 -3.93 14.47 -14.63
N PHE A 11 -4.84 14.46 -13.63
CA PHE A 11 -4.48 14.36 -12.23
C PHE A 11 -3.45 13.24 -12.13
N ARG A 12 -2.23 13.59 -11.77
CA ARG A 12 -1.21 12.60 -11.43
C ARG A 12 -1.78 11.88 -10.21
N GLU A 13 -2.11 10.63 -10.40
CA GLU A 13 -2.39 9.75 -9.27
C GLU A 13 -1.16 9.77 -8.39
N MET A 14 -1.30 10.37 -7.21
CA MET A 14 -0.20 10.59 -6.29
C MET A 14 -0.46 9.79 -5.02
N GLY A 15 0.56 9.61 -4.27
CA GLY A 15 0.48 8.93 -3.00
C GLY A 15 1.80 9.04 -2.25
N GLY A 16 1.76 8.69 -0.99
CA GLY A 16 2.93 8.61 -0.15
C GLY A 16 2.72 7.62 0.95
N PHE A 17 3.78 7.05 1.47
CA PHE A 17 3.72 6.13 2.59
C PHE A 17 4.78 6.45 3.63
N PHE A 18 4.56 5.95 4.83
CA PHE A 18 5.45 6.06 5.96
C PHE A 18 5.53 4.74 6.69
N GLY A 19 6.71 4.37 7.17
CA GLY A 19 6.91 3.17 7.98
C GLY A 19 7.78 3.48 9.19
N THR A 20 7.46 2.86 10.33
CA THR A 20 8.20 3.05 11.57
C THR A 20 8.27 1.78 12.40
N LYS A 21 9.43 1.57 13.04
CA LYS A 21 9.65 0.51 14.04
C LYS A 21 10.38 1.10 15.24
N LEU A 22 9.79 1.00 16.42
CA LEU A 22 10.33 1.51 17.67
C LEU A 22 10.80 0.36 18.57
N LYS A 23 11.80 0.62 19.41
CA LYS A 23 12.37 -0.41 20.29
C LYS A 23 11.52 -0.68 21.53
N ASN A 24 11.04 0.37 22.20
CA ASN A 24 10.59 0.29 23.58
C ASN A 24 9.17 0.81 23.83
N ARG A 25 8.45 1.23 22.79
CA ARG A 25 7.08 1.77 22.91
C ARG A 25 6.26 1.54 21.64
N GLU A 26 4.96 1.67 21.78
CA GLU A 26 4.03 1.63 20.64
C GLU A 26 4.34 2.74 19.64
N CYS A 27 4.20 2.41 18.35
CA CYS A 27 4.55 3.31 17.25
C CYS A 27 3.39 4.17 16.74
N ARG A 28 2.22 4.06 17.35
CA ARG A 28 0.97 4.68 16.83
C ARG A 28 1.06 6.18 16.60
N ALA A 29 1.74 6.92 17.49
CA ALA A 29 1.88 8.37 17.36
C ALA A 29 2.79 8.74 16.18
N GLU A 30 3.97 8.12 16.08
CA GLU A 30 4.91 8.33 15.00
C GLU A 30 4.31 7.92 13.65
N LEU A 31 3.59 6.80 13.63
CA LEU A 31 2.90 6.32 12.43
C LEU A 31 1.84 7.32 11.98
N PHE A 32 1.02 7.82 12.92
CA PHE A 32 -0.01 8.80 12.64
C PHE A 32 0.56 10.08 12.04
N TYR A 33 1.52 10.73 12.73
CA TYR A 33 2.11 11.98 12.24
C TYR A 33 2.93 11.79 10.97
N GLY A 34 3.65 10.68 10.83
CA GLY A 34 4.40 10.36 9.62
C GLY A 34 3.50 10.13 8.40
N THR A 35 2.35 9.47 8.60
CA THR A 35 1.35 9.28 7.53
C THR A 35 0.62 10.59 7.22
N ASP A 36 0.23 11.37 8.24
CA ASP A 36 -0.38 12.68 8.06
C ASP A 36 0.52 13.64 7.26
N TYR A 37 1.83 13.57 7.48
CA TYR A 37 2.78 14.37 6.69
C TYR A 37 2.70 14.07 5.19
N GLN A 38 2.32 12.85 4.78
CA GLN A 38 2.11 12.49 3.39
C GLN A 38 0.74 12.94 2.84
N SER A 39 -0.15 13.49 3.65
CA SER A 39 -1.53 13.83 3.24
C SER A 39 -1.62 14.93 2.16
N HIS A 40 -0.54 15.68 1.92
CA HIS A 40 -0.44 16.62 0.81
C HIS A 40 -0.19 15.94 -0.56
N LEU A 41 0.14 14.65 -0.57
CA LEU A 41 0.45 13.89 -1.79
C LEU A 41 -0.75 13.12 -2.35
N GLY A 42 -1.88 13.09 -1.65
CA GLY A 42 -3.09 12.41 -2.09
C GLY A 42 -4.31 12.85 -1.28
N THR A 43 -5.49 12.68 -1.86
CA THR A 43 -6.73 13.26 -1.31
C THR A 43 -7.88 12.28 -1.21
N ARG A 44 -7.72 11.04 -1.69
CA ARG A 44 -8.87 10.13 -1.79
C ARG A 44 -8.95 9.13 -0.64
N ARG A 45 -7.85 8.50 -0.29
CA ARG A 45 -7.83 7.41 0.69
C ARG A 45 -6.60 7.49 1.57
N ALA A 46 -6.74 6.99 2.79
CA ALA A 46 -5.63 6.76 3.69
C ALA A 46 -5.84 5.46 4.45
N GLY A 47 -4.74 4.85 4.85
CA GLY A 47 -4.78 3.68 5.71
C GLY A 47 -3.54 3.56 6.56
N MET A 48 -3.72 2.94 7.71
CA MET A 48 -2.64 2.58 8.61
C MET A 48 -2.80 1.14 9.08
N VAL A 49 -1.69 0.49 9.34
CA VAL A 49 -1.64 -0.83 9.96
C VAL A 49 -0.45 -0.93 10.90
N THR A 50 -0.66 -1.54 12.06
CA THR A 50 0.40 -1.92 13.00
C THR A 50 0.36 -3.42 13.23
N ILE A 51 1.45 -3.97 13.76
CA ILE A 51 1.53 -5.35 14.22
C ILE A 51 1.97 -5.36 15.69
N SER A 52 1.22 -6.09 16.53
CA SER A 52 1.59 -6.30 17.93
C SER A 52 2.76 -7.29 18.07
N ASP A 53 3.30 -7.39 19.26
CA ASP A 53 4.36 -8.36 19.56
C ASP A 53 3.86 -9.81 19.53
N GLU A 54 2.53 -10.02 19.60
CA GLU A 54 1.86 -11.31 19.45
C GLU A 54 1.54 -11.64 17.97
N GLY A 55 1.94 -10.78 17.02
CA GLY A 55 1.71 -10.97 15.59
C GLY A 55 0.29 -10.61 15.13
N GLU A 56 -0.46 -9.83 15.91
CA GLU A 56 -1.81 -9.40 15.55
C GLU A 56 -1.76 -8.08 14.77
N PHE A 57 -2.47 -8.03 13.63
CA PHE A 57 -2.53 -6.85 12.78
C PHE A 57 -3.74 -5.99 13.12
N PHE A 58 -3.51 -4.69 13.34
CA PHE A 58 -4.54 -3.67 13.56
C PHE A 58 -4.55 -2.71 12.38
N ARG A 59 -5.60 -2.77 11.56
CA ARG A 59 -5.72 -2.00 10.32
C ARG A 59 -6.94 -1.11 10.33
N SER A 60 -6.79 0.12 9.80
CA SER A 60 -7.91 1.00 9.46
C SER A 60 -7.66 1.68 8.12
N ILE A 61 -8.72 1.83 7.30
CA ILE A 61 -8.70 2.49 5.99
C ILE A 61 -9.90 3.42 5.90
N HIS A 62 -9.67 4.66 5.47
CA HIS A 62 -10.71 5.68 5.33
C HIS A 62 -10.65 6.39 3.98
N SER A 63 -11.83 6.81 3.49
CA SER A 63 -11.92 7.83 2.45
C SER A 63 -11.63 9.21 3.04
N LEU A 64 -10.83 9.98 2.32
CA LEU A 64 -10.48 11.37 2.64
C LEU A 64 -11.22 12.39 1.76
N GLU A 65 -12.08 11.95 0.86
CA GLU A 65 -12.74 12.84 -0.13
C GLU A 65 -13.59 13.95 0.50
N GLN A 66 -14.10 13.72 1.72
CA GLN A 66 -14.95 14.67 2.43
C GLN A 66 -14.37 15.12 3.79
N THR A 67 -13.21 14.60 4.18
CA THR A 67 -12.71 14.82 5.55
C THR A 67 -11.20 14.64 5.59
N TYR A 68 -10.51 15.45 6.38
CA TYR A 68 -9.06 15.37 6.54
C TYR A 68 -8.60 14.09 7.27
N PHE A 69 -7.38 13.67 7.01
CA PHE A 69 -6.73 12.51 7.61
C PHE A 69 -6.85 12.49 9.14
N ARG A 70 -6.48 13.58 9.80
CA ARG A 70 -6.51 13.68 11.27
C ARG A 70 -7.89 13.39 11.85
N THR A 71 -8.93 13.98 11.27
CA THR A 71 -10.31 13.80 11.74
C THR A 71 -10.76 12.34 11.68
N LYS A 72 -10.26 11.58 10.71
CA LYS A 72 -10.61 10.17 10.54
C LYS A 72 -9.85 9.24 11.50
N PHE A 73 -8.57 9.48 11.70
CA PHE A 73 -7.70 8.54 12.40
C PHE A 73 -7.47 8.88 13.88
N GLU A 74 -7.61 10.14 14.30
CA GLU A 74 -7.30 10.56 15.66
C GLU A 74 -8.10 9.79 16.72
N HIS A 75 -9.38 9.52 16.45
CA HIS A 75 -10.27 8.78 17.36
C HIS A 75 -10.00 7.27 17.38
N GLU A 76 -9.19 6.78 16.47
CA GLU A 76 -8.87 5.35 16.33
C GLU A 76 -7.46 5.00 16.80
N LEU A 77 -6.67 5.97 17.25
CA LEU A 77 -5.26 5.76 17.60
C LEU A 77 -5.08 4.65 18.65
N ASP A 78 -6.00 4.54 19.60
CA ASP A 78 -5.93 3.52 20.65
C ASP A 78 -6.15 2.08 20.14
N LYS A 79 -6.65 1.90 18.92
CA LYS A 79 -6.79 0.59 18.28
C LYS A 79 -5.45 0.05 17.77
N PHE A 80 -4.51 0.94 17.41
CA PHE A 80 -3.22 0.56 16.86
C PHE A 80 -2.26 0.16 17.96
N LYS A 81 -1.97 -1.12 18.03
CA LYS A 81 -1.06 -1.74 19.02
C LYS A 81 0.22 -2.17 18.34
N GLY A 82 1.31 -2.19 19.10
CA GLY A 82 2.59 -2.69 18.64
C GLY A 82 3.61 -1.62 18.29
N ARG A 83 4.83 -2.10 18.02
CA ARG A 83 6.00 -1.25 17.85
C ARG A 83 6.38 -1.01 16.39
N SER A 84 5.74 -1.70 15.47
CA SER A 84 5.98 -1.59 14.03
C SER A 84 4.68 -1.28 13.29
N GLY A 85 4.76 -0.39 12.30
CA GLY A 85 3.59 -0.04 11.51
C GLY A 85 3.96 0.65 10.20
N ILE A 86 3.04 0.57 9.26
CA ILE A 86 3.10 1.28 7.96
C ILE A 86 1.79 2.02 7.71
N GLY A 87 1.89 3.16 7.05
CA GLY A 87 0.75 3.98 6.68
C GLY A 87 0.89 4.52 5.27
N VAL A 88 -0.22 4.83 4.63
CA VAL A 88 -0.27 5.26 3.24
C VAL A 88 -1.37 6.30 3.00
N ILE A 89 -1.08 7.24 2.12
CA ILE A 89 -2.05 8.08 1.44
C ILE A 89 -2.08 7.66 -0.03
N SER A 90 -3.26 7.41 -0.59
CA SER A 90 -3.41 6.90 -1.95
C SER A 90 -4.58 7.56 -2.66
N ASP A 91 -4.39 7.87 -3.94
CA ASP A 91 -5.46 8.34 -4.84
C ASP A 91 -6.07 7.20 -5.66
N THR A 92 -5.57 5.98 -5.53
CA THR A 92 -5.99 4.84 -6.35
C THR A 92 -6.86 3.87 -5.58
N ASP A 93 -6.29 3.09 -4.71
CA ASP A 93 -6.87 1.90 -4.11
C ASP A 93 -6.89 1.94 -2.58
N ALA A 94 -7.70 1.07 -2.01
CA ALA A 94 -7.78 0.90 -0.56
C ALA A 94 -6.57 0.12 -0.06
N GLN A 95 -5.75 0.74 0.76
CA GLN A 95 -4.53 0.21 1.34
C GLN A 95 -4.45 0.55 2.84
N PRO A 96 -3.67 -0.18 3.67
CA PRO A 96 -2.84 -1.36 3.38
C PRO A 96 -3.65 -2.63 3.08
N LEU A 97 -3.13 -3.52 2.24
CA LEU A 97 -3.68 -4.87 2.09
C LEU A 97 -3.04 -5.81 3.11
N LEU A 98 -3.87 -6.67 3.72
CA LEU A 98 -3.41 -7.77 4.57
C LEU A 98 -3.42 -9.06 3.75
N ILE A 99 -2.28 -9.73 3.68
CA ILE A 99 -2.07 -10.92 2.88
C ILE A 99 -1.65 -12.08 3.80
N HIS A 100 -2.20 -13.26 3.53
CA HIS A 100 -1.78 -14.50 4.15
C HIS A 100 -1.38 -15.50 3.05
N SER A 101 -0.12 -15.88 3.01
CA SER A 101 0.45 -16.74 1.99
C SER A 101 1.46 -17.73 2.58
N HIS A 102 2.14 -18.48 1.73
CA HIS A 102 3.25 -19.34 2.14
C HIS A 102 4.46 -18.54 2.68
N LEU A 103 4.55 -17.24 2.37
CA LEU A 103 5.56 -16.33 2.95
C LEU A 103 5.19 -15.85 4.36
N GLY A 104 4.08 -16.33 4.92
CA GLY A 104 3.51 -15.86 6.18
C GLY A 104 2.46 -14.78 5.98
N ARG A 105 2.15 -14.08 7.09
CA ARG A 105 1.22 -12.94 7.11
C ARG A 105 2.01 -11.65 6.97
N PHE A 106 1.55 -10.76 6.11
CA PHE A 106 2.15 -9.44 5.95
C PHE A 106 1.12 -8.40 5.51
N ALA A 107 1.42 -7.14 5.76
CA ALA A 107 0.68 -6.01 5.20
C ALA A 107 1.52 -5.34 4.11
N LEU A 108 0.87 -4.89 3.04
CA LEU A 108 1.49 -4.26 1.90
C LEU A 108 0.88 -2.88 1.63
N VAL A 109 1.73 -1.89 1.42
CA VAL A 109 1.38 -0.61 0.82
C VAL A 109 2.26 -0.33 -0.39
N THR A 110 1.67 0.29 -1.42
CA THR A 110 2.37 0.64 -2.65
C THR A 110 2.08 2.07 -3.07
N VAL A 111 3.07 2.71 -3.68
CA VAL A 111 2.89 3.86 -4.54
C VAL A 111 3.45 3.45 -5.90
N ALA A 112 2.55 3.19 -6.85
CA ALA A 112 2.90 2.56 -8.10
C ALA A 112 2.16 3.17 -9.29
N LYS A 113 2.83 3.17 -10.44
CA LYS A 113 2.22 3.40 -11.74
C LYS A 113 2.54 2.22 -12.65
N ILE A 114 1.56 1.35 -12.87
CA ILE A 114 1.69 0.12 -13.63
C ILE A 114 1.01 0.29 -14.99
N ASN A 115 1.81 0.46 -16.05
CA ASN A 115 1.27 0.70 -17.38
C ASN A 115 0.74 -0.58 -18.06
N ASN A 116 1.21 -1.75 -17.63
CA ASN A 116 0.80 -3.07 -18.13
C ASN A 116 -0.07 -3.85 -17.12
N LEU A 117 -0.87 -3.14 -16.31
CA LEU A 117 -1.69 -3.71 -15.25
C LEU A 117 -2.63 -4.82 -15.76
N GLU A 118 -3.37 -4.55 -16.85
CA GLU A 118 -4.33 -5.50 -17.42
C GLU A 118 -3.63 -6.72 -18.03
N GLU A 119 -2.47 -6.53 -18.70
CA GLU A 119 -1.65 -7.63 -19.25
C GLU A 119 -1.20 -8.57 -18.13
N LEU A 120 -0.66 -8.02 -17.03
CA LEU A 120 -0.22 -8.79 -15.89
C LEU A 120 -1.38 -9.51 -15.18
N ALA A 121 -2.52 -8.86 -15.05
CA ALA A 121 -3.70 -9.48 -14.45
C ALA A 121 -4.19 -10.69 -15.26
N GLN A 122 -4.22 -10.58 -16.60
CA GLN A 122 -4.57 -11.71 -17.46
C GLN A 122 -3.58 -12.86 -17.34
N GLN A 123 -2.27 -12.58 -17.22
CA GLN A 123 -1.25 -13.61 -17.01
C GLN A 123 -1.47 -14.35 -15.69
N LEU A 124 -1.72 -13.60 -14.59
CA LEU A 124 -1.97 -14.17 -13.27
C LEU A 124 -3.25 -15.03 -13.25
N LEU A 125 -4.30 -14.57 -13.91
CA LEU A 125 -5.55 -15.34 -14.05
C LEU A 125 -5.34 -16.64 -14.86
N ALA A 126 -4.52 -16.60 -15.90
CA ALA A 126 -4.17 -17.79 -16.69
C ALA A 126 -3.36 -18.83 -15.87
N GLU A 127 -2.64 -18.37 -14.85
CA GLU A 127 -1.93 -19.21 -13.88
C GLU A 127 -2.81 -19.67 -12.71
N ASN A 128 -4.13 -19.50 -12.80
CA ASN A 128 -5.12 -19.81 -11.76
C ASN A 128 -4.96 -19.00 -10.46
N MET A 129 -4.32 -17.84 -10.51
CA MET A 129 -4.33 -16.88 -9.42
C MET A 129 -5.60 -16.03 -9.49
N HIS A 130 -6.11 -15.60 -8.35
CA HIS A 130 -7.35 -14.86 -8.27
C HIS A 130 -7.11 -13.43 -7.80
N LEU A 131 -7.82 -12.49 -8.44
CA LEU A 131 -7.92 -11.11 -8.00
C LEU A 131 -9.25 -10.95 -7.25
N SER A 132 -9.19 -10.57 -5.99
CA SER A 132 -10.35 -10.51 -5.08
C SER A 132 -10.85 -9.08 -4.87
N GLU A 133 -9.94 -8.11 -4.97
CA GLU A 133 -10.21 -6.70 -4.68
C GLU A 133 -10.50 -5.90 -5.95
N PHE A 134 -11.75 -5.52 -6.12
CA PHE A 134 -12.15 -4.58 -7.16
C PHE A 134 -12.39 -3.19 -6.58
N SER A 135 -11.44 -2.30 -6.71
CA SER A 135 -11.60 -0.90 -6.35
C SER A 135 -12.32 -0.14 -7.47
N SER A 136 -13.60 0.17 -7.25
CA SER A 136 -14.42 0.93 -8.20
C SER A 136 -14.54 0.27 -9.60
N GLY A 137 -14.61 -1.07 -9.63
CA GLY A 137 -14.71 -1.85 -10.89
C GLY A 137 -13.41 -1.95 -11.67
N ARG A 138 -12.27 -1.63 -11.04
CA ARG A 138 -10.94 -1.75 -11.64
C ARG A 138 -10.08 -2.72 -10.83
N ILE A 139 -9.07 -3.29 -11.49
CA ILE A 139 -8.05 -4.12 -10.85
C ILE A 139 -7.30 -3.26 -9.83
N ASN A 140 -7.17 -3.79 -8.60
CA ASN A 140 -6.38 -3.14 -7.56
C ASN A 140 -4.88 -3.36 -7.83
N PRO A 141 -4.10 -2.28 -8.11
CA PRO A 141 -2.68 -2.42 -8.40
C PRO A 141 -1.88 -3.01 -7.24
N THR A 142 -2.25 -2.69 -6.00
CA THR A 142 -1.57 -3.21 -4.80
C THR A 142 -1.82 -4.71 -4.63
N GLU A 143 -3.02 -5.19 -4.95
CA GLU A 143 -3.30 -6.63 -4.96
C GLU A 143 -2.48 -7.35 -6.02
N LEU A 144 -2.41 -6.80 -7.24
CA LEU A 144 -1.58 -7.38 -8.29
C LEU A 144 -0.11 -7.47 -7.87
N VAL A 145 0.44 -6.43 -7.25
CA VAL A 145 1.79 -6.45 -6.68
C VAL A 145 1.92 -7.56 -5.64
N SER A 146 0.93 -7.74 -4.77
CA SER A 146 0.96 -8.81 -3.76
C SER A 146 1.01 -10.20 -4.39
N LEU A 147 0.26 -10.42 -5.47
CA LEU A 147 0.26 -11.69 -6.20
C LEU A 147 1.62 -11.97 -6.85
N LEU A 148 2.29 -10.95 -7.40
CA LEU A 148 3.64 -11.10 -7.93
C LEU A 148 4.67 -11.41 -6.82
N ILE A 149 4.51 -10.81 -5.64
CA ILE A 149 5.37 -11.09 -4.48
C ILE A 149 5.23 -12.54 -4.04
N ILE A 150 4.00 -13.05 -3.89
CA ILE A 150 3.78 -14.43 -3.44
C ILE A 150 4.13 -15.51 -4.47
N LYS A 151 4.50 -15.15 -5.70
CA LYS A 151 5.11 -16.09 -6.66
C LYS A 151 6.57 -16.41 -6.31
N GLY A 152 7.23 -15.58 -5.53
CA GLY A 152 8.59 -15.84 -5.07
C GLY A 152 8.65 -16.89 -3.96
N LYS A 153 9.80 -17.53 -3.79
CA LYS A 153 10.07 -18.45 -2.67
C LYS A 153 10.30 -17.70 -1.36
N ASP A 154 10.67 -16.42 -1.45
CA ASP A 154 10.87 -15.50 -0.34
C ASP A 154 10.52 -14.07 -0.77
N PHE A 155 10.54 -13.12 0.17
CA PHE A 155 10.21 -11.72 -0.12
C PHE A 155 11.18 -11.05 -1.10
N VAL A 156 12.46 -11.45 -1.12
CA VAL A 156 13.46 -10.87 -2.03
C VAL A 156 13.15 -11.25 -3.45
N GLU A 157 13.01 -12.55 -3.74
CA GLU A 157 12.62 -13.04 -5.06
C GLU A 157 11.25 -12.50 -5.49
N GLY A 158 10.28 -12.42 -4.56
CA GLY A 158 8.97 -11.85 -4.83
C GLY A 158 9.03 -10.37 -5.25
N ILE A 159 9.83 -9.56 -4.58
CA ILE A 159 10.06 -8.16 -4.94
C ILE A 159 10.78 -8.04 -6.29
N GLU A 160 11.76 -8.90 -6.56
CA GLU A 160 12.42 -8.96 -7.86
C GLU A 160 11.43 -9.31 -8.99
N ASN A 161 10.51 -10.25 -8.75
CA ASN A 161 9.42 -10.56 -9.70
C ASN A 161 8.58 -9.33 -10.03
N VAL A 162 8.23 -8.52 -9.01
CA VAL A 162 7.51 -7.26 -9.22
C VAL A 162 8.30 -6.33 -10.15
N PHE A 163 9.56 -6.06 -9.82
CA PHE A 163 10.36 -5.09 -10.58
C PHE A 163 10.70 -5.58 -12.02
N ASN A 164 10.79 -6.87 -12.23
CA ASN A 164 11.00 -7.46 -13.55
C ASN A 164 9.75 -7.49 -14.43
N SER A 165 8.56 -7.56 -13.81
CA SER A 165 7.28 -7.71 -14.54
C SER A 165 6.62 -6.37 -14.84
N ILE A 166 6.75 -5.36 -13.97
CA ILE A 166 6.06 -4.08 -14.11
C ILE A 166 6.72 -3.20 -15.17
N LYS A 167 5.90 -2.68 -16.09
CA LYS A 167 6.25 -1.56 -16.97
C LYS A 167 5.77 -0.26 -16.35
N GLY A 168 6.66 0.45 -15.65
CA GLY A 168 6.31 1.66 -14.91
C GLY A 168 7.20 1.88 -13.71
N SER A 169 6.62 2.29 -12.60
CA SER A 169 7.34 2.46 -11.32
C SER A 169 6.53 1.88 -10.16
N CYS A 170 7.25 1.36 -9.18
CA CYS A 170 6.65 0.83 -7.95
C CYS A 170 7.61 1.00 -6.78
N SER A 171 7.11 1.66 -5.75
CA SER A 171 7.74 1.69 -4.42
C SER A 171 6.79 1.06 -3.42
N MET A 172 7.30 0.34 -2.44
CA MET A 172 6.47 -0.41 -1.51
C MET A 172 7.06 -0.52 -0.11
N LEU A 173 6.18 -0.70 0.88
CA LEU A 173 6.54 -1.18 2.21
C LEU A 173 5.74 -2.44 2.51
N LEU A 174 6.42 -3.43 3.07
CA LEU A 174 5.82 -4.64 3.63
C LEU A 174 6.05 -4.64 5.15
N LEU A 175 4.99 -4.83 5.91
CA LEU A 175 5.05 -5.04 7.36
C LEU A 175 4.88 -6.52 7.63
N THR A 176 5.89 -7.15 8.19
CA THR A 176 5.92 -8.56 8.58
C THR A 176 6.09 -8.69 10.09
N GLU A 177 6.01 -9.91 10.61
CA GLU A 177 6.29 -10.19 12.03
C GLU A 177 7.75 -9.86 12.39
N ASP A 178 8.69 -9.98 11.45
CA ASP A 178 10.12 -9.68 11.66
C ASP A 178 10.44 -8.18 11.55
N GLY A 179 9.60 -7.40 10.87
CA GLY A 179 9.79 -5.97 10.71
C GLY A 179 9.26 -5.41 9.41
N ILE A 180 9.90 -4.34 8.94
CA ILE A 180 9.49 -3.62 7.73
C ILE A 180 10.52 -3.85 6.63
N ILE A 181 10.04 -4.29 5.47
CA ILE A 181 10.82 -4.34 4.23
C ILE A 181 10.43 -3.14 3.40
N ALA A 182 11.40 -2.33 3.00
CA ALA A 182 11.21 -1.21 2.09
C ALA A 182 11.89 -1.52 0.75
N ALA A 183 11.15 -1.38 -0.33
CA ALA A 183 11.67 -1.63 -1.66
C ALA A 183 11.24 -0.52 -2.64
N ARG A 184 12.17 -0.16 -3.51
CA ARG A 184 12.00 0.88 -4.53
C ARG A 184 12.69 0.44 -5.81
N ASP A 185 12.02 0.64 -6.94
CA ASP A 185 12.64 0.40 -8.23
C ASP A 185 13.70 1.48 -8.58
N ARG A 186 14.34 1.29 -9.72
CA ARG A 186 15.38 2.21 -10.20
C ARG A 186 14.86 3.59 -10.65
N TRP A 187 13.54 3.75 -10.73
CA TRP A 187 12.89 4.98 -11.21
C TRP A 187 12.25 5.80 -10.07
N GLY A 188 12.11 5.20 -8.88
CA GLY A 188 11.43 5.76 -7.72
C GLY A 188 12.18 6.83 -6.98
#